data_e3629f2bc989b596c3320110e356e449
#
_entry.id   e3629f2bc989b596c3320110e356e449
#
_cell.length_a   1.000
_cell.length_b   1.000
_cell.length_c   1.000
_cell.angle_alpha   90.00
_cell.angle_beta   90.00
_cell.angle_gamma   90.00
#
_symmetry.space_group_name_H-M   'P 1'
#
loop_
_entity.id
_entity.type
_entity.pdbx_description
1 polymer ?
#
loop_
_entity_poly.entity_id
_entity_poly.type
_entity_poly.pdbx_seq_one_letter_code
_entity_poly.pdbx_strand_id
1 'polypeptide(L)'
;MILLDTHVLVWWVDGDTKKLSRKARQALAQHGKRNELLVSSISVFEITTLERRGRLRFKITASEWVAQVRLLPEYRIEPLTDDIAERAGQFGDAFPGDPADRIIVATALLLGVALVTHDEKLRGTKNLQTIW
;
A
#
# COMPACT_ATOMS: atom_id res chain seq x y z
N MET A 1 5.43 -11.55 5.24
CA MET A 1 5.36 -10.17 4.75
C MET A 1 3.98 -9.86 4.20
N ILE A 2 3.54 -8.65 4.39
CA ILE A 2 2.29 -8.14 3.81
C ILE A 2 2.56 -6.79 3.16
N LEU A 3 1.82 -6.49 2.09
CA LEU A 3 1.91 -5.23 1.37
C LEU A 3 0.74 -4.34 1.80
N LEU A 4 1.01 -3.07 2.06
CA LEU A 4 0.00 -2.11 2.48
C LEU A 4 -0.47 -1.28 1.29
N ASP A 5 -1.80 -1.20 1.11
CA ASP A 5 -2.38 -0.20 0.22
C ASP A 5 -2.08 1.21 0.76
N THR A 6 -2.06 2.20 -0.10
CA THR A 6 -1.62 3.55 0.24
C THR A 6 -2.35 4.15 1.46
N HIS A 7 -3.68 4.09 1.48
CA HIS A 7 -4.44 4.63 2.60
C HIS A 7 -4.25 3.83 3.88
N VAL A 8 -4.06 2.52 3.77
CA VAL A 8 -3.76 1.67 4.93
C VAL A 8 -2.43 2.09 5.55
N LEU A 9 -1.42 2.34 4.72
CA LEU A 9 -0.12 2.85 5.19
C LEU A 9 -0.30 4.15 5.98
N VAL A 10 -1.00 5.12 5.40
CA VAL A 10 -1.21 6.43 6.03
C VAL A 10 -1.94 6.27 7.36
N TRP A 11 -3.03 5.53 7.39
CA TRP A 11 -3.81 5.33 8.62
C TRP A 11 -2.99 4.64 9.70
N TRP A 12 -2.20 3.65 9.33
CA TRP A 12 -1.40 2.90 10.30
C TRP A 12 -0.27 3.75 10.87
N VAL A 13 0.49 4.46 10.03
CA VAL A 13 1.58 5.32 10.47
C VAL A 13 1.08 6.47 11.33
N ASP A 14 -0.03 7.08 10.94
CA ASP A 14 -0.60 8.23 11.68
C ASP A 14 -1.41 7.82 12.91
N GLY A 15 -1.56 6.52 13.17
CA GLY A 15 -2.29 6.04 14.33
C GLY A 15 -3.80 6.18 14.21
N ASP A 16 -4.34 6.38 13.00
CA ASP A 16 -5.76 6.48 12.73
C ASP A 16 -6.41 5.10 12.62
N THR A 17 -6.30 4.33 13.70
CA THR A 17 -6.68 2.92 13.74
C THR A 17 -8.18 2.67 13.62
N LYS A 18 -8.99 3.70 13.83
CA LYS A 18 -10.45 3.59 13.68
C LYS A 18 -10.87 3.28 12.25
N LYS A 19 -10.06 3.66 11.27
CA LYS A 19 -10.33 3.42 9.86
C LYS A 19 -9.92 2.02 9.41
N LEU A 20 -9.24 1.28 10.27
CA LEU A 20 -8.76 -0.07 10.00
C LEU A 20 -9.69 -1.10 10.63
N SER A 21 -9.96 -2.18 9.93
CA SER A 21 -10.68 -3.31 10.51
C SER A 21 -9.85 -3.96 11.61
N ARG A 22 -10.52 -4.72 12.48
CA ARG A 22 -9.84 -5.49 13.53
C ARG A 22 -8.79 -6.43 12.94
N LYS A 23 -9.16 -7.12 11.86
CA LYS A 23 -8.28 -8.08 11.19
C LYS A 23 -7.06 -7.37 10.59
N ALA A 24 -7.25 -6.22 9.95
CA ALA A 24 -6.16 -5.42 9.41
C ALA A 24 -5.20 -4.96 10.52
N ARG A 25 -5.74 -4.43 11.62
CA ARG A 25 -4.92 -4.00 12.76
C ARG A 25 -4.08 -5.12 13.34
N GLN A 26 -4.66 -6.31 13.49
CA GLN A 26 -3.95 -7.48 13.99
C GLN A 26 -2.80 -7.89 13.07
N ALA A 27 -3.05 -7.93 11.75
CA ALA A 27 -2.04 -8.28 10.78
C ALA A 27 -0.90 -7.25 10.75
N LEU A 28 -1.24 -5.95 10.77
CA LEU A 28 -0.25 -4.87 10.77
C LEU A 28 0.63 -4.91 12.02
N ALA A 29 0.02 -5.11 13.19
CA ALA A 29 0.77 -5.21 14.44
C ALA A 29 1.71 -6.43 14.45
N GLN A 30 1.21 -7.58 14.01
CA GLN A 30 1.98 -8.82 14.00
C GLN A 30 3.17 -8.76 13.04
N HIS A 31 2.93 -8.33 11.80
CA HIS A 31 3.98 -8.22 10.80
C HIS A 31 4.92 -7.06 11.06
N GLY A 32 4.42 -5.97 11.65
CA GLY A 32 5.25 -4.83 12.05
C GLY A 32 6.32 -5.22 13.07
N LYS A 33 5.98 -6.07 14.03
CA LYS A 33 6.96 -6.57 15.02
C LYS A 33 8.09 -7.36 14.38
N ARG A 34 7.88 -7.92 13.20
CA ARG A 34 8.87 -8.70 12.45
C ARG A 34 9.59 -7.89 11.39
N ASN A 35 9.32 -6.60 11.28
CA ASN A 35 9.84 -5.72 10.23
C ASN A 35 9.48 -6.23 8.82
N GLU A 36 8.23 -6.64 8.65
CA GLU A 36 7.73 -7.30 7.43
C GLU A 36 6.59 -6.52 6.76
N LEU A 37 6.55 -5.20 6.91
CA LEU A 37 5.57 -4.35 6.24
C LEU A 37 6.17 -3.80 4.94
N LEU A 38 5.56 -4.15 3.81
CA LEU A 38 5.99 -3.70 2.50
C LEU A 38 5.14 -2.52 2.03
N VAL A 39 5.77 -1.58 1.36
CA VAL A 39 5.14 -0.40 0.77
C VAL A 39 5.61 -0.31 -0.68
N SER A 40 4.68 -0.19 -1.62
CA SER A 40 5.07 0.06 -3.01
C SER A 40 5.61 1.47 -3.17
N SER A 41 6.66 1.65 -3.99
CA SER A 41 7.14 2.99 -4.32
C SER A 41 6.06 3.84 -5.01
N ILE A 42 5.06 3.23 -5.65
CA ILE A 42 3.94 3.99 -6.21
C ILE A 42 3.10 4.68 -5.12
N SER A 43 3.09 4.13 -3.90
CA SER A 43 2.42 4.78 -2.77
C SER A 43 3.08 6.10 -2.40
N VAL A 44 4.39 6.21 -2.56
CA VAL A 44 5.11 7.47 -2.37
C VAL A 44 4.62 8.53 -3.37
N PHE A 45 4.51 8.16 -4.64
CA PHE A 45 3.95 9.03 -5.67
C PHE A 45 2.51 9.43 -5.34
N GLU A 46 1.70 8.48 -4.93
CA GLU A 46 0.29 8.71 -4.62
C GLU A 46 0.13 9.65 -3.42
N ILE A 47 0.89 9.44 -2.35
CA ILE A 47 0.85 10.29 -1.14
C ILE A 47 1.25 11.73 -1.48
N THR A 48 2.35 11.91 -2.20
CA THR A 48 2.81 13.25 -2.57
C THR A 48 1.80 13.95 -3.50
N THR A 49 1.17 13.20 -4.39
CA THR A 49 0.14 13.72 -5.30
C THR A 49 -1.12 14.12 -4.52
N LEU A 50 -1.57 13.29 -3.58
CA LEU A 50 -2.74 13.58 -2.77
C LEU A 50 -2.53 14.82 -1.89
N GLU A 51 -1.34 14.97 -1.30
CA GLU A 51 -1.02 16.17 -0.53
C GLU A 51 -1.05 17.41 -1.43
N ARG A 52 -0.40 17.35 -2.58
CA ARG A 52 -0.36 18.47 -3.53
C ARG A 52 -1.76 18.92 -3.95
N ARG A 53 -2.68 17.97 -4.09
CA ARG A 53 -4.08 18.23 -4.47
C ARG A 53 -4.97 18.60 -3.29
N GLY A 54 -4.41 18.69 -2.09
CA GLY A 54 -5.17 19.03 -0.89
C GLY A 54 -6.10 17.94 -0.38
N ARG A 55 -5.94 16.69 -0.86
CA ARG A 55 -6.77 15.55 -0.47
C ARG A 55 -6.20 14.77 0.71
N LEU A 56 -4.97 15.08 1.10
CA LEU A 56 -4.30 14.47 2.23
C LEU A 56 -3.50 15.56 2.93
N ARG A 57 -3.63 15.64 4.26
CA ARG A 57 -2.94 16.66 5.06
C ARG A 57 -2.14 15.99 6.15
N PHE A 58 -0.87 16.38 6.26
CA PHE A 58 0.01 16.01 7.36
C PHE A 58 0.38 17.27 8.15
N LYS A 59 0.85 17.06 9.38
CA LYS A 59 1.42 18.15 10.19
C LYS A 59 2.77 18.63 9.64
N ILE A 60 3.41 17.79 8.84
CA ILE A 60 4.68 18.02 8.17
C ILE A 60 4.47 17.87 6.66
N THR A 61 5.49 18.18 5.85
CA THR A 61 5.38 17.96 4.41
C THR A 61 5.30 16.48 4.08
N ALA A 62 4.72 16.13 2.92
CA ALA A 62 4.69 14.75 2.46
C ALA A 62 6.11 14.17 2.33
N SER A 63 7.06 14.99 1.86
CA SER A 63 8.46 14.57 1.74
C SER A 63 9.06 14.20 3.10
N GLU A 64 8.82 15.00 4.12
CA GLU A 64 9.26 14.71 5.49
C GLU A 64 8.57 13.47 6.06
N TRP A 65 7.28 13.32 5.79
CA TRP A 65 6.51 12.16 6.24
C TRP A 65 7.07 10.86 5.62
N VAL A 66 7.33 10.87 4.32
CA VAL A 66 7.93 9.71 3.62
C VAL A 66 9.33 9.43 4.15
N ALA A 67 10.14 10.47 4.41
CA ALA A 67 11.46 10.30 4.99
C ALA A 67 11.41 9.61 6.35
N GLN A 68 10.42 9.96 7.18
CA GLN A 68 10.21 9.30 8.47
C GLN A 68 9.86 7.82 8.29
N VAL A 69 8.98 7.49 7.36
CA VAL A 69 8.64 6.09 7.08
C VAL A 69 9.87 5.28 6.67
N ARG A 70 10.76 5.86 5.84
CA ARG A 70 12.00 5.20 5.43
C ARG A 70 12.93 4.88 6.59
N LEU A 71 12.86 5.65 7.67
CA LEU A 71 13.71 5.44 8.86
C LEU A 71 13.13 4.39 9.81
N LEU A 72 11.87 4.03 9.68
CA LEU A 72 11.23 3.05 10.54
C LEU A 72 11.56 1.63 10.07
N PRO A 73 12.12 0.78 10.94
CA PRO A 73 12.57 -0.55 10.52
C PRO A 73 11.44 -1.48 10.10
N GLU A 74 10.20 -1.20 10.52
CA GLU A 74 9.04 -2.02 10.17
C GLU A 74 8.75 -2.02 8.67
N TYR A 75 9.11 -0.95 7.97
CA TYR A 75 8.72 -0.73 6.57
C TYR A 75 9.89 -0.95 5.61
N ARG A 76 9.57 -1.58 4.49
CA ARG A 76 10.46 -1.67 3.34
C ARG A 76 9.73 -1.18 2.10
N ILE A 77 10.33 -0.21 1.40
CA ILE A 77 9.76 0.31 0.16
C ILE A 77 10.22 -0.58 -1.00
N GLU A 78 9.26 -1.22 -1.65
CA GLU A 78 9.52 -2.04 -2.83
C GLU A 78 9.55 -1.16 -4.08
N PRO A 79 10.63 -1.20 -4.86
CA PRO A 79 10.72 -0.42 -6.07
C PRO A 79 9.73 -0.91 -7.13
N LEU A 80 9.25 0.01 -7.96
CA LEU A 80 8.50 -0.33 -9.15
C LEU A 80 9.49 -0.84 -10.20
N THR A 81 9.52 -2.15 -10.37
CA THR A 81 10.36 -2.79 -11.40
C THR A 81 9.61 -2.87 -12.73
N ASP A 82 10.35 -3.13 -13.81
CA ASP A 82 9.75 -3.34 -15.12
C ASP A 82 8.82 -4.56 -15.13
N ASP A 83 9.16 -5.63 -14.40
CA ASP A 83 8.28 -6.80 -14.25
C ASP A 83 6.93 -6.44 -13.63
N ILE A 84 6.95 -5.64 -12.57
CA ILE A 84 5.73 -5.17 -11.92
C ILE A 84 4.92 -4.29 -12.87
N ALA A 85 5.58 -3.38 -13.58
CA ALA A 85 4.93 -2.48 -14.53
C ALA A 85 4.27 -3.27 -15.65
N GLU A 86 4.96 -4.25 -16.21
CA GLU A 86 4.42 -5.11 -17.27
C GLU A 86 3.21 -5.89 -16.77
N ARG A 87 3.31 -6.50 -15.60
CA ARG A 87 2.20 -7.26 -15.01
C ARG A 87 0.98 -6.37 -14.76
N ALA A 88 1.20 -5.16 -14.27
CA ALA A 88 0.12 -4.19 -14.05
C ALA A 88 -0.57 -3.80 -15.35
N GLY A 89 0.20 -3.62 -16.42
CA GLY A 89 -0.33 -3.30 -17.75
C GLY A 89 -1.12 -4.44 -18.39
N GLN A 90 -0.86 -5.67 -17.97
CA GLN A 90 -1.54 -6.86 -18.51
C GLN A 90 -2.93 -7.10 -17.93
N PHE A 91 -3.29 -6.44 -16.82
CA PHE A 91 -4.66 -6.55 -16.31
C PHE A 91 -5.65 -6.05 -17.37
N GLY A 92 -6.72 -6.82 -17.59
CA GLY A 92 -7.75 -6.46 -18.56
C GLY A 92 -8.55 -5.22 -18.18
N ASP A 93 -9.43 -4.79 -19.07
CA ASP A 93 -10.24 -3.59 -18.88
C ASP A 93 -11.27 -3.72 -17.76
N ALA A 94 -11.62 -4.95 -17.37
CA ALA A 94 -12.51 -5.21 -16.24
C ALA A 94 -11.85 -4.91 -14.89
N PHE A 95 -10.52 -4.85 -14.81
CA PHE A 95 -9.79 -4.46 -13.61
C PHE A 95 -9.88 -2.94 -13.43
N PRO A 96 -9.92 -2.43 -12.18
CA PRO A 96 -9.95 -0.98 -11.94
C PRO A 96 -8.84 -0.24 -12.69
N GLY A 97 -9.20 0.92 -13.29
CA GLY A 97 -8.32 1.65 -14.18
C GLY A 97 -7.25 2.50 -13.50
N ASP A 98 -7.31 2.66 -12.18
CA ASP A 98 -6.31 3.46 -11.46
C ASP A 98 -4.93 2.82 -11.58
N PRO A 99 -3.94 3.50 -12.19
CA PRO A 99 -2.59 2.93 -12.35
C PRO A 99 -1.92 2.54 -11.02
N ALA A 100 -2.13 3.32 -9.97
CA ALA A 100 -1.55 3.00 -8.66
C ALA A 100 -2.09 1.68 -8.12
N ASP A 101 -3.40 1.45 -8.21
CA ASP A 101 -4.02 0.20 -7.78
C ASP A 101 -3.50 -1.00 -8.57
N ARG A 102 -3.37 -0.84 -9.90
CA ARG A 102 -2.82 -1.90 -10.77
C ARG A 102 -1.39 -2.27 -10.36
N ILE A 103 -0.56 -1.29 -10.08
CA ILE A 103 0.83 -1.50 -9.67
C ILE A 103 0.91 -2.16 -8.30
N ILE A 104 0.09 -1.73 -7.34
CA ILE A 104 0.06 -2.33 -6.00
C ILE A 104 -0.36 -3.80 -6.09
N VAL A 105 -1.42 -4.10 -6.83
CA VAL A 105 -1.90 -5.49 -6.98
C VAL A 105 -0.85 -6.35 -7.70
N ALA A 106 -0.24 -5.84 -8.76
CA ALA A 106 0.81 -6.55 -9.47
C ALA A 106 2.00 -6.85 -8.55
N THR A 107 2.36 -5.91 -7.69
CA THR A 107 3.42 -6.09 -6.69
C THR A 107 3.10 -7.25 -5.75
N ALA A 108 1.88 -7.26 -5.20
CA ALA A 108 1.45 -8.33 -4.29
C ALA A 108 1.47 -9.70 -4.98
N LEU A 109 0.98 -9.77 -6.21
CA LEU A 109 0.94 -11.03 -6.97
C LEU A 109 2.34 -11.56 -7.28
N LEU A 110 3.25 -10.69 -7.73
CA LEU A 110 4.61 -11.10 -8.08
C LEU A 110 5.44 -11.49 -6.87
N LEU A 111 5.24 -10.82 -5.73
CA LEU A 111 5.94 -11.15 -4.50
C LEU A 111 5.29 -12.29 -3.73
N GLY A 112 4.08 -12.70 -4.11
CA GLY A 112 3.36 -13.76 -3.41
C GLY A 112 2.96 -13.38 -1.98
N VAL A 113 2.63 -12.11 -1.74
CA VAL A 113 2.25 -11.60 -0.42
C VAL A 113 0.80 -11.15 -0.41
N ALA A 114 0.18 -11.14 0.77
CA ALA A 114 -1.16 -10.61 0.93
C ALA A 114 -1.15 -9.08 0.87
N LEU A 115 -2.23 -8.51 0.35
CA LEU A 115 -2.45 -7.06 0.31
C LEU A 115 -3.44 -6.66 1.41
N VAL A 116 -3.05 -5.72 2.25
CA VAL A 116 -3.96 -5.10 3.22
C VAL A 116 -4.64 -3.92 2.53
N THR A 117 -5.93 -4.04 2.27
CA THR A 117 -6.69 -3.00 1.55
C THR A 117 -8.14 -2.96 2.01
N HIS A 118 -8.66 -1.74 2.10
CA HIS A 118 -10.08 -1.46 2.33
C HIS A 118 -10.89 -1.52 1.02
N ASP A 119 -10.23 -1.42 -0.13
CA ASP A 119 -10.90 -1.27 -1.42
C ASP A 119 -11.54 -2.60 -1.87
N GLU A 120 -12.87 -2.64 -1.84
CA GLU A 120 -13.65 -3.80 -2.26
C GLU A 120 -13.38 -4.20 -3.73
N LYS A 121 -13.06 -3.24 -4.58
CA LYS A 121 -12.76 -3.50 -5.99
C LYS A 121 -11.51 -4.38 -6.14
N LEU A 122 -10.56 -4.25 -5.23
CA LEU A 122 -9.32 -5.03 -5.26
C LEU A 122 -9.48 -6.39 -4.58
N ARG A 123 -10.35 -6.49 -3.58
CA ARG A 123 -10.50 -7.70 -2.76
C ARG A 123 -11.03 -8.91 -3.54
N GLY A 124 -11.66 -8.70 -4.69
CA GLY A 124 -12.15 -9.78 -5.54
C GLY A 124 -11.16 -10.23 -6.61
N THR A 125 -9.96 -9.71 -6.62
CA THR A 125 -8.97 -10.03 -7.67
C THR A 125 -8.52 -11.49 -7.58
N LYS A 126 -8.55 -12.18 -8.73
CA LYS A 126 -8.14 -13.58 -8.83
C LYS A 126 -6.69 -13.75 -8.40
N ASN A 127 -6.44 -14.79 -7.60
CA ASN A 127 -5.12 -15.16 -7.08
C ASN A 127 -4.50 -14.17 -6.09
N LEU A 128 -5.22 -13.12 -5.73
CA LEU A 128 -4.76 -12.14 -4.76
C LEU A 128 -5.33 -12.48 -3.37
N GLN A 129 -4.44 -12.66 -2.40
CA GLN A 129 -4.87 -12.72 -1.00
C GLN A 129 -5.00 -11.30 -0.47
N THR A 130 -6.11 -11.01 0.17
CA THR A 130 -6.34 -9.70 0.78
C THR A 130 -6.69 -9.85 2.25
N ILE A 131 -6.35 -8.82 3.02
CA ILE A 131 -6.64 -8.73 4.46
C ILE A 131 -7.46 -7.46 4.68
N TRP A 132 -8.63 -7.68 5.27
CA TRP A 132 -9.46 -6.58 5.76
C TRP A 132 -10.48 -7.02 6.79
#